data_f52fd3b2cccf8c5f7db95aaf99d8eed7
#
_entry.id   f52fd3b2cccf8c5f7db95aaf99d8eed7
#
_cell.length_a   1.000
_cell.length_b   1.000
_cell.length_c   1.000
_cell.angle_alpha   90.00
_cell.angle_beta   90.00
_cell.angle_gamma   90.00
#
_symmetry.space_group_name_H-M   'P 1'
#
loop_
_entity.id
_entity.type
_entity.pdbx_description
1 polymer ?
#
loop_
_entity_poly.entity_id
_entity_poly.type
_entity_poly.pdbx_seq_one_letter_code
_entity_poly.pdbx_strand_id
1 'polypeptide(L)'
;MDAKERIMKAMHQEPTDRPPCICPGGMMNMITTDLMDEANVSWPEAHLNARMMADLAEANYEKGCFENVGVPFCMTIEAEAMGAQVTMGSKIYEPHVTGYAINS
;
A
#
# COMPACT_ATOMS: atom_id res chain seq x y z
N MET A 1 15.12 -5.75 20.12
CA MET A 1 13.97 -6.49 19.57
C MET A 1 13.69 -5.99 18.18
N ASP A 2 13.66 -6.87 17.18
CA ASP A 2 13.38 -6.44 15.80
C ASP A 2 11.87 -6.34 15.54
N ALA A 3 11.51 -5.81 14.37
CA ALA A 3 10.10 -5.57 14.02
C ALA A 3 9.27 -6.85 13.99
N LYS A 4 9.81 -7.91 13.43
CA LYS A 4 9.12 -9.20 13.34
C LYS A 4 8.88 -9.79 14.73
N GLU A 5 9.89 -9.79 15.56
CA GLU A 5 9.78 -10.29 16.94
C GLU A 5 8.74 -9.49 17.73
N ARG A 6 8.74 -8.16 17.57
CA ARG A 6 7.82 -7.28 18.27
C ARG A 6 6.37 -7.57 17.92
N ILE A 7 6.06 -7.69 16.61
CA ILE A 7 4.67 -7.96 16.20
C ILE A 7 4.23 -9.36 16.61
N MET A 8 5.10 -10.35 16.49
CA MET A 8 4.77 -11.73 16.87
C MET A 8 4.48 -11.83 18.36
N LYS A 9 5.29 -11.20 19.19
CA LYS A 9 5.06 -11.18 20.64
C LYS A 9 3.78 -10.45 21.00
N ALA A 10 3.51 -9.32 20.36
CA ALA A 10 2.27 -8.58 20.59
C ALA A 10 1.04 -9.41 20.24
N MET A 11 1.09 -10.15 19.14
CA MET A 11 -0.02 -11.03 18.75
C MET A 11 -0.24 -12.20 19.70
N HIS A 12 0.81 -12.64 20.39
CA HIS A 12 0.74 -13.70 21.41
C HIS A 12 0.55 -13.16 22.82
N GLN A 13 0.32 -11.86 22.96
CA GLN A 13 0.13 -11.20 24.26
C GLN A 13 1.35 -11.32 25.16
N GLU A 14 2.53 -11.38 24.59
CA GLU A 14 3.79 -11.42 25.33
C GLU A 14 4.36 -10.01 25.51
N PRO A 15 5.19 -9.77 26.54
CA PRO A 15 5.79 -8.45 26.75
C PRO A 15 6.68 -8.02 25.59
N THR A 16 6.59 -6.74 25.23
CA THR A 16 7.42 -6.12 24.20
C THR A 16 8.09 -4.86 24.75
N ASP A 17 9.14 -4.40 24.05
CA ASP A 17 9.84 -3.17 24.44
C ASP A 17 8.97 -1.92 24.20
N ARG A 18 8.11 -1.98 23.18
CA ARG A 18 7.12 -0.96 22.87
C ARG A 18 6.04 -1.58 21.97
N PRO A 19 4.87 -0.94 21.81
CA PRO A 19 3.88 -1.45 20.87
C PRO A 19 4.43 -1.45 19.43
N PRO A 20 4.10 -2.46 18.62
CA PRO A 20 4.47 -2.44 17.21
C PRO A 20 3.71 -1.35 16.45
N CYS A 21 4.39 -0.67 15.53
CA CYS A 21 3.79 0.35 14.70
C CYS A 21 3.55 -0.22 13.30
N ILE A 22 2.33 -0.69 13.06
CA ILE A 22 1.98 -1.32 11.79
C ILE A 22 0.78 -0.63 11.15
N CYS A 23 0.65 -0.81 9.82
CA CYS A 23 -0.54 -0.40 9.10
C CYS A 23 -1.17 -1.64 8.47
N PRO A 24 -2.23 -2.18 9.05
CA PRO A 24 -2.86 -3.40 8.53
C PRO A 24 -3.77 -3.13 7.33
N GLY A 25 -4.17 -1.88 7.11
CA GLY A 25 -5.14 -1.53 6.08
C GLY A 25 -4.58 -1.31 4.69
N GLY A 26 -3.30 -1.62 4.48
CA GLY A 26 -2.67 -1.44 3.18
C GLY A 26 -1.88 -0.14 3.09
N MET A 27 -1.11 -0.01 2.04
CA MET A 27 -0.08 1.02 1.92
C MET A 27 -0.51 2.24 1.13
N MET A 28 -1.72 2.27 0.60
CA MET A 28 -2.15 3.39 -0.24
C MET A 28 -2.17 4.71 0.50
N ASN A 29 -2.58 4.68 1.76
CA ASN A 29 -2.68 5.89 2.57
C ASN A 29 -1.34 6.36 3.13
N MET A 30 -0.27 5.61 2.84
CA MET A 30 1.05 5.81 3.42
C MET A 30 2.10 6.15 2.39
N ILE A 31 1.75 6.08 1.12
CA ILE A 31 2.66 6.41 0.03
C ILE A 31 2.52 7.89 -0.26
N THR A 32 3.61 8.62 -0.10
CA THR A 32 3.66 10.04 -0.40
C THR A 32 4.41 10.27 -1.70
N THR A 33 4.23 11.45 -2.29
CA THR A 33 4.99 11.80 -3.49
C THR A 33 6.48 11.87 -3.21
N ASP A 34 6.86 12.29 -2.02
CA ASP A 34 8.27 12.35 -1.62
C ASP A 34 8.88 10.94 -1.58
N LEU A 35 8.15 9.97 -1.04
CA LEU A 35 8.59 8.58 -1.01
C LEU A 35 8.73 8.02 -2.42
N MET A 36 7.79 8.33 -3.30
CA MET A 36 7.87 7.93 -4.71
C MET A 36 9.13 8.48 -5.39
N ASP A 37 9.45 9.74 -5.13
CA ASP A 37 10.63 10.38 -5.70
C ASP A 37 11.91 9.72 -5.19
N GLU A 38 12.01 9.42 -3.91
CA GLU A 38 13.17 8.77 -3.33
C GLU A 38 13.36 7.33 -3.83
N ALA A 39 12.26 6.60 -3.99
CA ALA A 39 12.29 5.23 -4.50
C ALA A 39 12.45 5.16 -6.01
N ASN A 40 12.32 6.29 -6.69
CA ASN A 40 12.35 6.40 -8.16
C ASN A 40 11.24 5.55 -8.81
N VAL A 41 10.11 5.44 -8.14
CA VAL A 41 8.93 4.67 -8.55
C VAL A 41 7.71 5.53 -8.24
N SER A 42 6.75 5.59 -9.14
CA SER A 42 5.56 6.42 -8.91
C SER A 42 4.27 5.76 -9.35
N TRP A 43 3.15 6.29 -8.90
CA TRP A 43 1.84 5.98 -9.42
C TRP A 43 1.63 6.69 -10.77
N PRO A 44 0.78 6.17 -11.65
CA PRO A 44 0.01 4.92 -11.50
C PRO A 44 0.78 3.66 -11.90
N GLU A 45 2.00 3.79 -12.40
CA GLU A 45 2.78 2.69 -12.93
C GLU A 45 2.99 1.58 -11.90
N ALA A 46 3.19 1.94 -10.64
CA ALA A 46 3.40 0.97 -9.57
C ALA A 46 2.20 0.05 -9.36
N HIS A 47 0.99 0.48 -9.73
CA HIS A 47 -0.20 -0.37 -9.64
C HIS A 47 -0.23 -1.47 -10.71
N LEU A 48 0.56 -1.32 -11.77
CA LEU A 48 0.55 -2.21 -12.92
C LEU A 48 1.83 -3.04 -13.05
N ASN A 49 2.83 -2.80 -12.22
CA ASN A 49 4.13 -3.46 -12.30
C ASN A 49 4.51 -3.99 -10.93
N ALA A 50 4.58 -5.31 -10.82
CA ALA A 50 4.83 -5.98 -9.53
C ALA A 50 6.16 -5.58 -8.90
N ARG A 51 7.22 -5.40 -9.70
CA ARG A 51 8.53 -5.00 -9.19
C ARG A 51 8.51 -3.59 -8.65
N MET A 52 7.89 -2.66 -9.39
CA MET A 52 7.75 -1.27 -8.93
C MET A 52 6.91 -1.20 -7.66
N MET A 53 5.86 -2.00 -7.58
CA MET A 53 5.02 -2.11 -6.39
C MET A 53 5.83 -2.59 -5.18
N ALA A 54 6.64 -3.62 -5.38
CA ALA A 54 7.49 -4.16 -4.32
C ALA A 54 8.56 -3.16 -3.88
N ASP A 55 9.20 -2.48 -4.83
CA ASP A 55 10.24 -1.49 -4.53
C ASP A 55 9.66 -0.33 -3.70
N LEU A 56 8.46 0.11 -4.03
CA LEU A 56 7.80 1.19 -3.30
C LEU A 56 7.41 0.75 -1.88
N ALA A 57 6.91 -0.47 -1.74
CA ALA A 57 6.56 -1.02 -0.43
C ALA A 57 7.79 -1.18 0.45
N GLU A 58 8.91 -1.68 -0.11
CA GLU A 58 10.16 -1.83 0.60
C GLU A 58 10.73 -0.49 1.04
N ALA A 59 10.65 0.53 0.18
CA ALA A 59 11.12 1.88 0.51
C ALA A 59 10.38 2.44 1.73
N ASN A 60 9.08 2.19 1.83
CA ASN A 60 8.30 2.62 2.98
C ASN A 60 8.83 2.01 4.29
N TYR A 61 9.13 0.70 4.27
CA TYR A 61 9.69 0.02 5.43
C TYR A 61 11.10 0.54 5.78
N GLU A 62 11.96 0.69 4.76
CA GLU A 62 13.35 1.14 4.96
C GLU A 62 13.45 2.56 5.51
N LYS A 63 12.49 3.42 5.17
CA LYS A 63 12.43 4.79 5.70
C LYS A 63 11.87 4.86 7.12
N GLY A 64 11.50 3.72 7.70
CA GLY A 64 11.00 3.67 9.07
C GLY A 64 9.58 4.16 9.25
N CYS A 65 8.78 4.17 8.18
CA CYS A 65 7.40 4.63 8.27
C CYS A 65 6.55 3.66 9.09
N PHE A 66 6.71 2.34 8.82
CA PHE A 66 6.00 1.30 9.55
C PHE A 66 6.85 0.05 9.68
N GLU A 67 6.46 -0.82 10.60
CA GLU A 67 7.21 -2.05 10.91
C GLU A 67 6.73 -3.26 10.10
N ASN A 68 5.74 -3.08 9.25
CA ASN A 68 5.28 -4.11 8.31
C ASN A 68 5.46 -3.63 6.88
N VAL A 69 5.51 -4.60 5.97
CA VAL A 69 5.58 -4.33 4.54
C VAL A 69 4.24 -4.69 3.93
N GLY A 70 3.65 -3.75 3.20
CA GLY A 70 2.43 -3.98 2.44
C GLY A 70 2.58 -3.36 1.07
N VAL A 71 2.06 -4.02 0.05
CA VAL A 71 2.16 -3.52 -1.31
C VAL A 71 1.05 -2.52 -1.59
N PRO A 72 1.31 -1.48 -2.41
CA PRO A 72 0.25 -0.60 -2.87
C PRO A 72 -0.81 -1.42 -3.62
N PHE A 73 -2.07 -1.14 -3.34
CA PHE A 73 -3.16 -1.78 -4.05
C PHE A 73 -4.24 -0.76 -4.35
N CYS A 74 -5.09 -1.06 -5.32
CA CYS A 74 -6.25 -0.23 -5.59
C CYS A 74 -7.53 -1.02 -5.31
N MET A 75 -8.56 -0.31 -4.88
CA MET A 75 -9.84 -0.91 -4.51
C MET A 75 -10.77 -1.08 -5.72
N THR A 76 -10.24 -0.84 -6.91
CA THR A 76 -11.04 -0.82 -8.15
C THR A 76 -10.95 -2.10 -8.96
N ILE A 77 -10.04 -3.02 -8.62
CA ILE A 77 -9.78 -4.23 -9.41
C ILE A 77 -11.05 -5.08 -9.55
N GLU A 78 -11.75 -5.29 -8.45
CA GLU A 78 -12.96 -6.11 -8.47
C GLU A 78 -14.06 -5.44 -9.29
N ALA A 79 -14.24 -4.14 -9.14
CA ALA A 79 -15.22 -3.38 -9.90
C ALA A 79 -14.90 -3.40 -11.39
N GLU A 80 -13.63 -3.23 -11.76
CA GLU A 80 -13.18 -3.28 -13.15
C GLU A 80 -13.42 -4.67 -13.75
N ALA A 81 -13.13 -5.72 -12.99
CA ALA A 81 -13.36 -7.09 -13.44
C ALA A 81 -14.84 -7.37 -13.70
N MET A 82 -15.73 -6.67 -13.02
CA MET A 82 -17.17 -6.77 -13.20
C MET A 82 -17.71 -5.84 -14.30
N GLY A 83 -16.84 -5.09 -14.95
CA GLY A 83 -17.21 -4.24 -16.08
C GLY A 83 -17.29 -2.74 -15.79
N ALA A 84 -16.95 -2.31 -14.60
CA ALA A 84 -16.94 -0.88 -14.28
C ALA A 84 -15.81 -0.16 -15.03
N GLN A 85 -16.04 1.12 -15.33
CA GLN A 85 -15.00 1.96 -15.91
C GLN A 85 -14.13 2.53 -14.79
N VAL A 86 -12.81 2.45 -14.97
CA VAL A 86 -11.83 2.85 -13.95
C VAL A 86 -10.78 3.74 -14.58
N THR A 87 -10.41 4.82 -13.91
CA THR A 87 -9.19 5.56 -14.24
C THR A 87 -8.08 5.13 -13.29
N MET A 88 -6.88 4.98 -13.82
CA MET A 88 -5.71 4.62 -12.99
C MET A 88 -5.18 5.79 -12.17
N GLY A 89 -5.74 6.97 -12.35
CA GLY A 89 -5.33 8.12 -11.59
C GLY A 89 -4.04 8.75 -12.07
N SER A 90 -3.32 9.36 -11.16
CA SER A 90 -2.06 10.03 -11.45
C SER A 90 -1.11 9.83 -10.27
N LYS A 91 0.03 10.55 -10.27
CA LYS A 91 0.97 10.49 -9.17
C LYS A 91 0.36 10.93 -7.83
N ILE A 92 -0.63 11.83 -7.88
CA ILE A 92 -1.26 12.40 -6.68
C ILE A 92 -2.68 11.90 -6.44
N TYR A 93 -3.23 11.12 -7.37
CA TYR A 93 -4.59 10.56 -7.25
C TYR A 93 -4.57 9.06 -7.36
N GLU A 94 -5.33 8.40 -6.49
CA GLU A 94 -5.51 6.95 -6.53
C GLU A 94 -6.40 6.55 -7.72
N PRO A 95 -6.30 5.29 -8.19
CA PRO A 95 -7.28 4.75 -9.13
C PRO A 95 -8.68 4.81 -8.55
N HIS A 96 -9.66 5.17 -9.37
CA HIS A 96 -11.04 5.24 -8.91
C HIS A 96 -12.02 4.90 -10.04
N VAL A 97 -13.23 4.52 -9.64
CA VAL A 97 -14.30 4.17 -10.57
C VAL A 97 -14.89 5.43 -11.18
N THR A 98 -14.98 5.47 -12.52
CA THR A 98 -15.57 6.60 -13.25
C THR A 98 -16.92 6.27 -13.88
N GLY A 99 -17.27 4.98 -13.95
CA GLY A 99 -18.57 4.55 -14.49
C GLY A 99 -18.95 3.21 -13.91
N TYR A 100 -20.25 2.99 -13.68
CA TYR A 100 -20.74 1.79 -13.06
C TYR A 100 -21.06 0.70 -14.09
N ALA A 101 -20.81 -0.56 -13.71
CA ALA A 101 -21.17 -1.71 -14.54
C ALA A 101 -22.67 -1.94 -14.57
N ILE A 102 -23.36 -1.61 -13.47
CA ILE A 102 -24.79 -1.82 -13.32
C ILE A 102 -25.46 -0.47 -13.13
N ASN A 103 -26.44 -0.19 -13.98
CA ASN A 103 -27.25 1.02 -13.91
C ASN A 103 -28.70 0.59 -13.62
N SER A 104 -29.19 0.94 -12.46
CA SER A 104 -30.55 0.61 -12.07
C SER A 104 -31.32 1.84 -11.62
#